data_8bd79355cc2a5e064e27c7bc2b332331
#
_entry.id   8bd79355cc2a5e064e27c7bc2b332331
#
_cell.length_a   1.000
_cell.length_b   1.000
_cell.length_c   1.000
_cell.angle_alpha   90.00
_cell.angle_beta   90.00
_cell.angle_gamma   90.00
#
_symmetry.space_group_name_H-M   'P 1'
#
loop_
_entity.id
_entity.type
_entity.pdbx_description
1 polymer ?
#
loop_
_entity_poly.entity_id
_entity_poly.type
_entity_poly.pdbx_seq_one_letter_code
_entity_poly.pdbx_strand_id
1 'polypeptide(L)'
;MIKSMTGFGRCETAENNRKFTVEMKSVNHRYLDVNIKMPKKLNFFESAIRSELKNYISRGKVDLFITYEDFSENTSNVRYNKELAAEYLGYLKQMASDFDLDCDIGVSTLSKYPDVFVMEEQDIDEEELWKELQRALKGACEMFVQTRITEGEHLRDDLISKLDGMLKLVDFITERSPQIIAEYRQKLEDRVKELLGDTTVDEGRLLTEVTIFADKVCVDEELVRLRSHIETTKSTLMAGGSIGRKLDFLAQEMNREANTILSKSNDLEISNCAIELKTEIEKVREQIQNIE
;
A
#
# COMPACT_ATOMS: atom_id res chain seq x y z
N MET A 1 6.78 -11.63 11.12
CA MET A 1 7.39 -10.49 10.41
C MET A 1 6.29 -9.59 9.92
N ILE A 2 6.49 -8.29 9.95
CA ILE A 2 5.60 -7.27 9.38
C ILE A 2 5.99 -7.04 7.93
N LYS A 3 5.00 -6.89 7.05
CA LYS A 3 5.23 -6.55 5.65
C LYS A 3 4.56 -5.21 5.32
N SER A 4 5.21 -4.37 4.52
CA SER A 4 4.55 -3.22 3.92
C SER A 4 3.58 -3.65 2.84
N MET A 5 2.52 -2.88 2.61
CA MET A 5 1.62 -3.06 1.45
C MET A 5 2.20 -2.51 0.16
N THR A 6 3.16 -1.61 0.24
CA THR A 6 3.94 -1.12 -0.89
C THR A 6 5.13 -2.04 -1.13
N GLY A 7 5.50 -2.21 -2.37
CA GLY A 7 6.62 -3.05 -2.75
C GLY A 7 6.96 -2.93 -4.22
N PHE A 8 8.18 -3.32 -4.55
CA PHE A 8 8.70 -3.37 -5.90
C PHE A 8 9.50 -4.66 -6.09
N GLY A 9 9.31 -5.30 -7.24
CA GLY A 9 10.12 -6.44 -7.65
C GLY A 9 10.37 -6.40 -9.16
N ARG A 10 11.59 -6.71 -9.56
CA ARG A 10 11.97 -6.81 -10.98
C ARG A 10 12.89 -7.99 -11.15
N CYS A 11 12.58 -8.82 -12.13
CA CYS A 11 13.46 -9.91 -12.53
C CYS A 11 13.58 -9.94 -14.04
N GLU A 12 14.76 -10.25 -14.51
CA GLU A 12 15.10 -10.34 -15.90
C GLU A 12 15.77 -11.69 -16.14
N THR A 13 15.24 -12.47 -17.08
CA THR A 13 15.81 -13.75 -17.50
C THR A 13 16.06 -13.73 -18.99
N ALA A 14 17.20 -14.23 -19.41
CA ALA A 14 17.55 -14.38 -20.83
C ALA A 14 18.02 -15.82 -21.06
N GLU A 15 17.20 -16.61 -21.74
CA GLU A 15 17.47 -18.01 -22.08
C GLU A 15 16.96 -18.26 -23.50
N ASN A 16 17.58 -19.19 -24.22
CA ASN A 16 17.14 -19.65 -25.56
C ASN A 16 16.92 -18.50 -26.58
N ASN A 17 17.77 -17.47 -26.56
CA ASN A 17 17.61 -16.24 -27.36
C ASN A 17 16.29 -15.49 -27.09
N ARG A 18 15.66 -15.73 -25.95
CA ARG A 18 14.47 -15.03 -25.48
C ARG A 18 14.77 -14.32 -24.18
N LYS A 19 14.20 -13.13 -24.02
CA LYS A 19 14.36 -12.32 -22.81
C LYS A 19 13.00 -11.97 -22.26
N PHE A 20 12.80 -12.32 -20.98
CA PHE A 20 11.66 -11.87 -20.19
C PHE A 20 12.08 -10.87 -19.15
N THR A 21 11.40 -9.75 -19.10
CA THR A 21 11.50 -8.79 -18.01
C THR A 21 10.15 -8.70 -17.31
N VAL A 22 10.12 -9.04 -16.05
CA VAL A 22 8.93 -8.96 -15.20
C VAL A 22 9.17 -7.88 -14.15
N GLU A 23 8.31 -6.89 -14.12
CA GLU A 23 8.31 -5.80 -13.15
C GLU A 23 6.97 -5.73 -12.45
N MET A 24 6.97 -5.64 -11.13
CA MET A 24 5.76 -5.56 -10.34
C MET A 24 5.87 -4.48 -9.28
N LYS A 25 4.75 -3.76 -9.08
CA LYS A 25 4.59 -2.71 -8.08
C LYS A 25 3.29 -2.91 -7.33
N SER A 26 3.28 -2.61 -6.05
CA SER A 26 2.03 -2.60 -5.30
C SER A 26 1.81 -1.31 -4.53
N VAL A 27 0.53 -1.00 -4.34
CA VAL A 27 0.07 0.07 -3.46
C VAL A 27 -1.00 -0.47 -2.52
N ASN A 28 -1.22 0.26 -1.42
CA ASN A 28 -2.23 -0.11 -0.45
C ASN A 28 -3.61 -0.22 -1.10
N HIS A 29 -4.25 -1.38 -0.93
CA HIS A 29 -5.64 -1.60 -1.34
C HIS A 29 -6.29 -2.67 -0.46
N ARG A 30 -7.61 -2.53 -0.23
CA ARG A 30 -8.36 -3.43 0.66
C ARG A 30 -8.42 -4.88 0.18
N TYR A 31 -8.50 -5.08 -1.12
CA TYR A 31 -8.59 -6.38 -1.78
C TYR A 31 -7.39 -6.60 -2.70
N LEU A 32 -7.15 -7.84 -3.08
CA LEU A 32 -6.18 -8.14 -4.13
C LEU A 32 -6.77 -7.75 -5.49
N ASP A 33 -6.21 -6.70 -6.08
CA ASP A 33 -6.52 -6.22 -7.43
C ASP A 33 -5.24 -6.31 -8.26
N VAL A 34 -5.24 -7.16 -9.30
CA VAL A 34 -4.06 -7.41 -10.14
C VAL A 34 -4.34 -6.92 -11.54
N ASN A 35 -3.59 -5.92 -11.97
CA ASN A 35 -3.57 -5.41 -13.33
C ASN A 35 -2.33 -5.92 -14.05
N ILE A 36 -2.51 -6.71 -15.12
CA ILE A 36 -1.43 -7.31 -15.88
C ILE A 36 -1.33 -6.64 -17.24
N LYS A 37 -0.15 -6.10 -17.54
CA LYS A 37 0.20 -5.56 -18.86
C LYS A 37 1.27 -6.43 -19.47
N MET A 38 0.94 -7.06 -20.60
CA MET A 38 1.84 -7.97 -21.31
C MET A 38 1.60 -7.94 -22.82
N PRO A 39 2.55 -8.40 -23.64
CA PRO A 39 2.37 -8.58 -25.08
C PRO A 39 1.23 -9.54 -25.39
N LYS A 40 0.48 -9.27 -26.48
CA LYS A 40 -0.67 -10.11 -26.91
C LYS A 40 -0.31 -11.59 -27.07
N LYS A 41 0.91 -11.91 -27.47
CA LYS A 41 1.42 -13.26 -27.62
C LYS A 41 1.41 -14.08 -26.31
N LEU A 42 1.35 -13.43 -25.13
CA LEU A 42 1.38 -14.08 -23.82
C LEU A 42 0.02 -14.11 -23.14
N ASN A 43 -1.04 -13.58 -23.75
CA ASN A 43 -2.37 -13.45 -23.12
C ASN A 43 -2.95 -14.77 -22.62
N PHE A 44 -2.62 -15.88 -23.27
CA PHE A 44 -3.07 -17.21 -22.84
C PHE A 44 -2.52 -17.65 -21.48
N PHE A 45 -1.44 -17.03 -21.00
CA PHE A 45 -0.87 -17.28 -19.67
C PHE A 45 -1.50 -16.44 -18.55
N GLU A 46 -2.41 -15.51 -18.83
CA GLU A 46 -2.96 -14.60 -17.81
C GLU A 46 -3.53 -15.33 -16.59
N SER A 47 -4.28 -16.40 -16.80
CA SER A 47 -4.86 -17.20 -15.72
C SER A 47 -3.80 -17.87 -14.85
N ALA A 48 -2.76 -18.42 -15.47
CA ALA A 48 -1.64 -19.05 -14.78
C ALA A 48 -0.82 -18.05 -13.96
N ILE A 49 -0.56 -16.86 -14.53
CA ILE A 49 0.12 -15.76 -13.84
C ILE A 49 -0.69 -15.31 -12.60
N ARG A 50 -2.01 -15.12 -12.75
CA ARG A 50 -2.88 -14.74 -11.62
C ARG A 50 -2.88 -15.79 -10.52
N SER A 51 -2.82 -17.06 -10.88
CA SER A 51 -2.76 -18.16 -9.91
C SER A 51 -1.42 -18.18 -9.17
N GLU A 52 -0.32 -17.96 -9.87
CA GLU A 52 1.02 -17.91 -9.26
C GLU A 52 1.15 -16.71 -8.28
N LEU A 53 0.64 -15.53 -8.66
CA LEU A 53 0.70 -14.32 -7.81
C LEU A 53 -0.04 -14.50 -6.48
N LYS A 54 -1.13 -15.26 -6.43
CA LYS A 54 -1.88 -15.53 -5.20
C LYS A 54 -1.08 -16.29 -4.15
N ASN A 55 -0.01 -16.99 -4.54
CA ASN A 55 0.88 -17.68 -3.59
C ASN A 55 1.77 -16.70 -2.81
N TYR A 56 1.99 -15.50 -3.35
CA TYR A 56 2.89 -14.49 -2.79
C TYR A 56 2.16 -13.30 -2.17
N ILE A 57 0.94 -12.98 -2.65
CA ILE A 57 0.24 -11.73 -2.32
C ILE A 57 -1.21 -12.06 -1.94
N SER A 58 -1.61 -11.63 -0.73
CA SER A 58 -2.97 -11.83 -0.21
C SER A 58 -3.87 -10.62 -0.43
N ARG A 59 -3.32 -9.40 -0.47
CA ARG A 59 -4.05 -8.15 -0.69
C ARG A 59 -3.15 -7.06 -1.28
N GLY A 60 -3.77 -5.98 -1.78
CA GLY A 60 -3.08 -4.86 -2.41
C GLY A 60 -3.46 -4.71 -3.88
N LYS A 61 -3.27 -3.53 -4.44
CA LYS A 61 -3.36 -3.32 -5.88
C LYS A 61 -1.98 -3.50 -6.47
N VAL A 62 -1.85 -4.47 -7.36
CA VAL A 62 -0.59 -4.88 -7.98
C VAL A 62 -0.64 -4.59 -9.47
N ASP A 63 0.27 -3.78 -9.95
CA ASP A 63 0.52 -3.59 -11.38
C ASP A 63 1.71 -4.47 -11.78
N LEU A 64 1.47 -5.40 -12.69
CA LEU A 64 2.45 -6.32 -13.26
C LEU A 64 2.70 -5.95 -14.71
N PHE A 65 3.96 -5.72 -15.05
CA PHE A 65 4.43 -5.43 -16.40
C PHE A 65 5.34 -6.58 -16.86
N ILE A 66 5.00 -7.17 -17.99
CA ILE A 66 5.79 -8.24 -18.61
C ILE A 66 6.22 -7.75 -19.98
N THR A 67 7.53 -7.76 -20.20
CA THR A 67 8.14 -7.49 -21.50
C THR A 67 8.77 -8.77 -22.01
N TYR A 68 8.57 -9.06 -23.28
CA TYR A 68 9.11 -10.21 -23.99
C TYR A 68 9.87 -9.73 -25.22
N GLU A 69 11.11 -10.12 -25.33
CA GLU A 69 11.99 -9.87 -26.48
C GLU A 69 12.48 -11.21 -27.00
N ASP A 70 12.37 -11.43 -28.30
CA ASP A 70 12.83 -12.62 -28.99
C ASP A 70 13.98 -12.23 -29.92
N PHE A 71 15.16 -12.78 -29.66
CA PHE A 71 16.39 -12.59 -30.42
C PHE A 71 16.69 -13.79 -31.32
N SER A 72 15.80 -14.81 -31.37
CA SER A 72 15.95 -15.87 -32.33
C SER A 72 15.93 -15.24 -33.73
N GLU A 73 16.83 -15.69 -34.60
CA GLU A 73 16.80 -15.26 -35.98
C GLU A 73 15.42 -15.63 -36.54
N ASN A 74 14.56 -14.59 -36.68
CA ASN A 74 13.24 -14.72 -37.27
C ASN A 74 13.37 -15.15 -38.73
N THR A 75 13.47 -16.44 -38.97
CA THR A 75 13.14 -17.00 -40.26
C THR A 75 11.62 -16.93 -40.38
N SER A 76 11.09 -15.69 -40.56
CA SER A 76 9.71 -15.55 -40.99
C SER A 76 9.59 -16.22 -42.36
N ASN A 77 9.10 -17.43 -42.37
CA ASN A 77 8.83 -18.14 -43.59
C ASN A 77 7.61 -17.51 -44.24
N VAL A 78 7.84 -16.89 -45.40
CA VAL A 78 6.74 -16.43 -46.25
C VAL A 78 6.19 -17.63 -47.01
N ARG A 79 4.98 -18.04 -46.67
CA ARG A 79 4.28 -19.09 -47.41
C ARG A 79 3.47 -18.48 -48.54
N TYR A 80 3.71 -19.00 -49.75
CA TYR A 80 2.90 -18.67 -50.94
C TYR A 80 1.66 -19.62 -50.99
N ASN A 81 0.46 -19.00 -50.89
CA ASN A 81 -0.80 -19.71 -51.01
C ASN A 81 -1.18 -19.81 -52.50
N LYS A 82 -0.72 -20.88 -53.13
CA LYS A 82 -0.91 -21.15 -54.53
C LYS A 82 -2.38 -21.32 -54.93
N GLU A 83 -3.17 -21.95 -54.06
CA GLU A 83 -4.58 -22.25 -54.32
C GLU A 83 -5.39 -20.95 -54.36
N LEU A 84 -5.25 -20.10 -53.34
CA LEU A 84 -5.92 -18.79 -53.28
C LEU A 84 -5.48 -17.84 -54.39
N ALA A 85 -4.20 -17.84 -54.74
CA ALA A 85 -3.71 -17.06 -55.86
C ALA A 85 -4.31 -17.50 -57.21
N ALA A 86 -4.52 -18.82 -57.37
CA ALA A 86 -5.17 -19.38 -58.57
C ALA A 86 -6.65 -18.97 -58.65
N GLU A 87 -7.36 -18.94 -57.52
CA GLU A 87 -8.75 -18.46 -57.47
C GLU A 87 -8.85 -16.96 -57.82
N TYR A 88 -8.02 -16.11 -57.23
CA TYR A 88 -7.97 -14.67 -57.61
C TYR A 88 -7.70 -14.52 -59.09
N LEU A 89 -6.73 -15.24 -59.66
CA LEU A 89 -6.41 -15.18 -61.06
C LEU A 89 -7.60 -15.61 -61.93
N GLY A 90 -8.34 -16.67 -61.52
CA GLY A 90 -9.54 -17.14 -62.16
C GLY A 90 -10.63 -16.09 -62.25
N TYR A 91 -10.98 -15.48 -61.11
CA TYR A 91 -12.00 -14.43 -61.02
C TYR A 91 -11.59 -13.17 -61.80
N LEU A 92 -10.35 -12.78 -61.76
CA LEU A 92 -9.86 -11.60 -62.52
C LEU A 92 -9.96 -11.81 -64.04
N LYS A 93 -9.66 -13.01 -64.55
CA LYS A 93 -9.86 -13.35 -65.95
C LYS A 93 -11.33 -13.39 -66.34
N GLN A 94 -12.19 -13.89 -65.45
CA GLN A 94 -13.64 -13.87 -65.67
C GLN A 94 -14.18 -12.46 -65.74
N MET A 95 -13.78 -11.57 -64.79
CA MET A 95 -14.15 -10.16 -64.81
C MET A 95 -13.70 -9.46 -66.11
N ALA A 96 -12.50 -9.74 -66.60
CA ALA A 96 -12.01 -9.20 -67.86
C ALA A 96 -12.90 -9.62 -69.03
N SER A 97 -13.31 -10.90 -69.06
CA SER A 97 -14.22 -11.41 -70.09
C SER A 97 -15.64 -10.86 -69.98
N ASP A 98 -16.18 -10.75 -68.75
CA ASP A 98 -17.57 -10.32 -68.50
C ASP A 98 -17.79 -8.82 -68.84
N PHE A 99 -16.77 -8.01 -68.74
CA PHE A 99 -16.83 -6.56 -68.95
C PHE A 99 -16.03 -6.08 -70.17
N ASP A 100 -15.51 -6.99 -71.01
CA ASP A 100 -14.68 -6.69 -72.16
C ASP A 100 -13.49 -5.76 -71.85
N LEU A 101 -12.77 -6.10 -70.81
CA LEU A 101 -11.61 -5.34 -70.32
C LEU A 101 -10.30 -6.04 -70.66
N ASP A 102 -9.25 -5.29 -70.90
CA ASP A 102 -7.91 -5.82 -71.03
C ASP A 102 -7.43 -6.44 -69.73
N CYS A 103 -6.94 -7.71 -69.81
CA CYS A 103 -6.41 -8.43 -68.66
C CYS A 103 -4.91 -8.11 -68.50
N ASP A 104 -4.57 -7.09 -67.68
CA ASP A 104 -3.20 -6.66 -67.42
C ASP A 104 -2.61 -7.23 -66.10
N ILE A 105 -3.00 -8.43 -65.72
CA ILE A 105 -2.65 -9.01 -64.43
C ILE A 105 -1.17 -9.43 -64.39
N GLY A 106 -0.38 -8.61 -63.74
CA GLY A 106 1.03 -8.90 -63.44
C GLY A 106 1.22 -9.62 -62.10
N VAL A 107 2.38 -10.26 -61.91
CA VAL A 107 2.77 -10.87 -60.63
C VAL A 107 2.71 -9.91 -59.49
N SER A 108 3.10 -8.61 -59.73
CA SER A 108 3.06 -7.58 -58.72
C SER A 108 1.64 -7.21 -58.27
N THR A 109 0.63 -7.40 -59.14
CA THR A 109 -0.77 -7.18 -58.79
C THR A 109 -1.30 -8.34 -57.98
N LEU A 110 -1.05 -9.61 -58.45
CA LEU A 110 -1.52 -10.80 -57.77
C LEU A 110 -0.91 -10.95 -56.38
N SER A 111 0.36 -10.57 -56.19
CA SER A 111 1.06 -10.61 -54.90
C SER A 111 0.51 -9.68 -53.82
N LYS A 112 -0.27 -8.67 -54.20
CA LYS A 112 -0.87 -7.66 -53.29
C LYS A 112 -2.24 -8.08 -52.75
N TYR A 113 -2.86 -9.13 -53.33
CA TYR A 113 -4.14 -9.59 -52.83
C TYR A 113 -3.97 -10.24 -51.43
N PRO A 114 -4.98 -10.08 -50.57
CA PRO A 114 -4.93 -10.61 -49.17
C PRO A 114 -4.61 -12.10 -49.20
N ASP A 115 -3.79 -12.53 -48.22
CA ASP A 115 -3.47 -13.92 -47.93
C ASP A 115 -2.81 -14.75 -49.09
N VAL A 116 -2.40 -14.10 -50.18
CA VAL A 116 -1.58 -14.71 -51.22
C VAL A 116 -0.17 -15.02 -50.71
N PHE A 117 0.38 -14.14 -49.89
CA PHE A 117 1.56 -14.37 -49.08
C PHE A 117 1.21 -14.26 -47.61
N VAL A 118 1.38 -15.35 -46.86
CA VAL A 118 1.16 -15.38 -45.41
C VAL A 118 2.50 -15.52 -44.73
N MET A 119 2.76 -14.67 -43.74
CA MET A 119 3.89 -14.87 -42.83
C MET A 119 3.51 -15.96 -41.85
N GLU A 120 4.16 -17.11 -41.93
CA GLU A 120 4.03 -18.16 -40.92
C GLU A 120 4.92 -17.80 -39.72
N GLU A 121 4.31 -17.55 -38.58
CA GLU A 121 5.02 -17.52 -37.30
C GLU A 121 5.34 -18.99 -36.95
N GLN A 122 6.57 -19.26 -36.47
CA GLN A 122 6.92 -20.57 -35.97
C GLN A 122 6.03 -20.93 -34.78
N ASP A 123 5.57 -22.17 -34.74
CA ASP A 123 4.87 -22.71 -33.56
C ASP A 123 5.80 -22.62 -32.34
N ILE A 124 5.42 -21.78 -31.40
CA ILE A 124 6.15 -21.62 -30.15
C ILE A 124 5.70 -22.73 -29.21
N ASP A 125 6.64 -23.48 -28.64
CA ASP A 125 6.34 -24.42 -27.56
C ASP A 125 5.85 -23.64 -26.33
N GLU A 126 4.53 -23.67 -26.12
CA GLU A 126 3.86 -22.95 -25.03
C GLU A 126 4.36 -23.44 -23.67
N GLU A 127 4.70 -24.73 -23.50
CA GLU A 127 5.19 -25.26 -22.23
C GLU A 127 6.59 -24.73 -21.88
N GLU A 128 7.47 -24.64 -22.89
CA GLU A 128 8.80 -24.10 -22.72
C GLU A 128 8.73 -22.60 -22.39
N LEU A 129 7.92 -21.86 -23.16
CA LEU A 129 7.71 -20.42 -22.96
C LEU A 129 7.15 -20.12 -21.57
N TRP A 130 6.21 -20.96 -21.09
CA TRP A 130 5.68 -20.85 -19.73
C TRP A 130 6.76 -21.06 -18.66
N LYS A 131 7.62 -22.05 -18.82
CA LYS A 131 8.70 -22.33 -17.86
C LYS A 131 9.67 -21.17 -17.75
N GLU A 132 10.04 -20.55 -18.88
CA GLU A 132 10.91 -19.36 -18.90
C GLU A 132 10.24 -18.15 -18.22
N LEU A 133 8.99 -17.84 -18.59
CA LEU A 133 8.21 -16.77 -17.97
C LEU A 133 8.01 -17.00 -16.46
N GLN A 134 7.70 -18.24 -16.05
CA GLN A 134 7.50 -18.59 -14.66
C GLN A 134 8.74 -18.34 -13.81
N ARG A 135 9.95 -18.60 -14.34
CA ARG A 135 11.21 -18.29 -13.62
C ARG A 135 11.35 -16.80 -13.38
N ALA A 136 11.14 -15.99 -14.43
CA ALA A 136 11.19 -14.53 -14.29
C ALA A 136 10.12 -14.00 -13.31
N LEU A 137 8.91 -14.56 -13.38
CA LEU A 137 7.81 -14.20 -12.48
C LEU A 137 8.12 -14.54 -11.02
N LYS A 138 8.63 -15.75 -10.75
CA LYS A 138 9.04 -16.16 -9.39
C LYS A 138 10.15 -15.26 -8.83
N GLY A 139 11.18 -14.99 -9.62
CA GLY A 139 12.25 -14.10 -9.23
C GLY A 139 11.75 -12.68 -8.90
N ALA A 140 10.84 -12.13 -9.70
CA ALA A 140 10.22 -10.84 -9.43
C ALA A 140 9.35 -10.87 -8.15
N CYS A 141 8.59 -11.96 -7.92
CA CYS A 141 7.80 -12.15 -6.70
C CYS A 141 8.67 -12.27 -5.45
N GLU A 142 9.78 -12.97 -5.50
CA GLU A 142 10.72 -13.09 -4.37
C GLU A 142 11.34 -11.75 -4.01
N MET A 143 11.83 -10.99 -5.00
CA MET A 143 12.34 -9.64 -4.78
C MET A 143 11.25 -8.70 -4.23
N PHE A 144 10.04 -8.79 -4.75
CA PHE A 144 8.90 -8.03 -4.28
C PHE A 144 8.58 -8.31 -2.81
N VAL A 145 8.52 -9.58 -2.41
CA VAL A 145 8.29 -9.98 -1.01
C VAL A 145 9.41 -9.48 -0.12
N GLN A 146 10.67 -9.60 -0.56
CA GLN A 146 11.82 -9.12 0.20
C GLN A 146 11.77 -7.59 0.41
N THR A 147 11.44 -6.83 -0.62
CA THR A 147 11.28 -5.37 -0.51
C THR A 147 10.20 -5.01 0.50
N ARG A 148 9.06 -5.71 0.48
CA ARG A 148 7.96 -5.49 1.44
C ARG A 148 8.36 -5.82 2.88
N ILE A 149 9.18 -6.84 3.09
CA ILE A 149 9.71 -7.20 4.42
C ILE A 149 10.64 -6.09 4.92
N THR A 150 11.61 -5.68 4.12
CA THR A 150 12.57 -4.63 4.50
C THR A 150 11.86 -3.32 4.81
N GLU A 151 10.91 -2.90 3.99
CA GLU A 151 10.13 -1.69 4.22
C GLU A 151 9.22 -1.83 5.46
N GLY A 152 8.65 -3.01 5.69
CA GLY A 152 7.87 -3.32 6.89
C GLY A 152 8.68 -3.23 8.18
N GLU A 153 9.95 -3.62 8.15
CA GLU A 153 10.87 -3.46 9.29
C GLU A 153 11.19 -2.00 9.56
N HIS A 154 11.44 -1.20 8.55
CA HIS A 154 11.64 0.25 8.69
C HIS A 154 10.40 0.95 9.25
N LEU A 155 9.21 0.61 8.75
CA LEU A 155 7.95 1.14 9.26
C LEU A 155 7.73 0.78 10.73
N ARG A 156 8.02 -0.46 11.12
CA ARG A 156 7.95 -0.91 12.53
C ARG A 156 8.83 -0.06 13.43
N ASP A 157 10.08 0.13 13.04
CA ASP A 157 11.07 0.84 13.86
C ASP A 157 10.72 2.34 13.99
N ASP A 158 10.24 2.98 12.92
CA ASP A 158 9.72 4.34 12.96
C ASP A 158 8.48 4.46 13.86
N LEU A 159 7.54 3.52 13.76
CA LEU A 159 6.35 3.50 14.62
C LEU A 159 6.72 3.32 16.09
N ILE A 160 7.66 2.46 16.43
CA ILE A 160 8.14 2.27 17.81
C ILE A 160 8.76 3.58 18.31
N SER A 161 9.57 4.26 17.52
CA SER A 161 10.17 5.54 17.90
C SER A 161 9.12 6.62 18.18
N LYS A 162 8.06 6.70 17.36
CA LYS A 162 6.94 7.63 17.59
C LYS A 162 6.17 7.30 18.88
N LEU A 163 5.89 6.01 19.12
CA LEU A 163 5.23 5.54 20.34
C LEU A 163 6.06 5.85 21.58
N ASP A 164 7.39 5.71 21.53
CA ASP A 164 8.29 6.12 22.60
C ASP A 164 8.27 7.64 22.83
N GLY A 165 8.17 8.44 21.77
CA GLY A 165 7.96 9.88 21.88
C GLY A 165 6.66 10.24 22.58
N MET A 166 5.57 9.53 22.26
CA MET A 166 4.27 9.72 22.91
C MET A 166 4.30 9.39 24.40
N LEU A 167 5.05 8.35 24.83
CA LEU A 167 5.21 8.03 26.26
C LEU A 167 5.83 9.18 27.05
N LYS A 168 6.79 9.91 26.47
CA LYS A 168 7.39 11.10 27.10
C LYS A 168 6.36 12.22 27.33
N LEU A 169 5.45 12.41 26.37
CA LEU A 169 4.36 13.37 26.53
C LEU A 169 3.38 12.94 27.63
N VAL A 170 3.08 11.64 27.71
CA VAL A 170 2.25 11.06 28.78
C VAL A 170 2.92 11.25 30.13
N ASP A 171 4.24 11.02 30.24
CA ASP A 171 5.01 11.24 31.47
C ASP A 171 4.96 12.71 31.89
N PHE A 172 5.18 13.63 30.96
CA PHE A 172 5.09 15.07 31.24
C PHE A 172 3.71 15.47 31.79
N ILE A 173 2.61 15.02 31.16
CA ILE A 173 1.25 15.32 31.64
C ILE A 173 1.04 14.73 33.04
N THR A 174 1.55 13.51 33.29
CA THR A 174 1.45 12.85 34.60
C THR A 174 2.14 13.66 35.70
N GLU A 175 3.31 14.23 35.41
CA GLU A 175 4.06 15.05 36.36
C GLU A 175 3.44 16.44 36.54
N ARG A 176 2.86 17.03 35.50
CA ARG A 176 2.27 18.38 35.51
C ARG A 176 0.90 18.41 36.20
N SER A 177 0.07 17.37 36.06
CA SER A 177 -1.31 17.34 36.58
C SER A 177 -1.44 17.64 38.06
N PRO A 178 -0.65 17.11 39.00
CA PRO A 178 -0.74 17.43 40.40
C PRO A 178 -0.35 18.91 40.72
N GLN A 179 0.56 19.49 39.93
CA GLN A 179 1.03 20.85 40.12
C GLN A 179 -0.08 21.85 39.83
N ILE A 180 -0.92 21.62 38.83
CA ILE A 180 -2.05 22.47 38.48
C ILE A 180 -3.04 22.58 39.64
N ILE A 181 -3.30 21.47 40.33
CA ILE A 181 -4.20 21.50 41.50
C ILE A 181 -3.61 22.36 42.63
N ALA A 182 -2.30 22.22 42.87
CA ALA A 182 -1.60 23.03 43.89
C ALA A 182 -1.59 24.55 43.51
N GLU A 183 -1.30 24.86 42.26
CA GLU A 183 -1.32 26.22 41.71
C GLU A 183 -2.73 26.83 41.78
N TYR A 184 -3.77 26.05 41.45
CA TYR A 184 -5.16 26.51 41.58
C TYR A 184 -5.55 26.82 43.02
N ARG A 185 -5.17 25.93 43.97
CA ARG A 185 -5.40 26.15 45.37
C ARG A 185 -4.75 27.48 45.85
N GLN A 186 -3.47 27.67 45.55
CA GLN A 186 -2.74 28.88 45.92
C GLN A 186 -3.39 30.14 45.33
N LYS A 187 -3.73 30.11 44.04
CA LYS A 187 -4.39 31.21 43.36
C LYS A 187 -5.76 31.55 43.98
N LEU A 188 -6.51 30.52 44.40
CA LEU A 188 -7.80 30.74 45.05
C LEU A 188 -7.65 31.31 46.45
N GLU A 189 -6.67 30.85 47.24
CA GLU A 189 -6.34 31.40 48.55
C GLU A 189 -5.94 32.88 48.44
N ASP A 190 -5.07 33.22 47.51
CA ASP A 190 -4.60 34.63 47.32
C ASP A 190 -5.76 35.52 46.91
N ARG A 191 -6.64 35.07 46.02
CA ARG A 191 -7.80 35.85 45.57
C ARG A 191 -8.84 36.06 46.66
N VAL A 192 -9.07 35.03 47.49
CA VAL A 192 -9.98 35.16 48.64
C VAL A 192 -9.42 36.13 49.67
N LYS A 193 -8.11 36.11 49.97
CA LYS A 193 -7.44 37.09 50.84
C LYS A 193 -7.55 38.52 50.30
N GLU A 194 -7.36 38.71 49.01
CA GLU A 194 -7.49 40.03 48.36
C GLU A 194 -8.92 40.60 48.48
N LEU A 195 -9.94 39.73 48.35
CA LEU A 195 -11.35 40.14 48.40
C LEU A 195 -11.89 40.35 49.83
N LEU A 196 -11.44 39.56 50.80
CA LEU A 196 -11.95 39.59 52.18
C LEU A 196 -11.11 40.41 53.15
N GLY A 197 -9.92 40.91 52.75
CA GLY A 197 -8.99 41.60 53.63
C GLY A 197 -8.59 40.72 54.81
N ASP A 198 -8.66 41.27 56.08
CA ASP A 198 -8.27 40.56 57.28
C ASP A 198 -9.27 39.52 57.79
N THR A 199 -10.30 39.17 57.00
CA THR A 199 -11.29 38.17 57.40
C THR A 199 -10.69 36.76 57.20
N THR A 200 -10.94 35.86 58.16
CA THR A 200 -10.47 34.46 58.07
C THR A 200 -11.15 33.73 56.95
N VAL A 201 -10.35 33.06 56.11
CA VAL A 201 -10.81 32.19 55.03
C VAL A 201 -11.46 30.95 55.63
N ASP A 202 -12.66 30.59 55.17
CA ASP A 202 -13.29 29.32 55.50
C ASP A 202 -12.57 28.17 54.75
N GLU A 203 -11.70 27.47 55.47
CA GLU A 203 -10.91 26.36 54.89
C GLU A 203 -11.79 25.22 54.35
N GLY A 204 -12.98 24.97 54.91
CA GLY A 204 -13.89 23.94 54.45
C GLY A 204 -14.46 24.22 53.06
N ARG A 205 -14.81 25.48 52.82
CA ARG A 205 -15.28 25.95 51.49
C ARG A 205 -14.17 25.93 50.47
N LEU A 206 -12.97 26.41 50.87
CA LEU A 206 -11.78 26.38 49.99
C LEU A 206 -11.48 24.94 49.56
N LEU A 207 -11.42 24.00 50.50
CA LEU A 207 -11.17 22.59 50.22
C LEU A 207 -12.22 21.99 49.28
N THR A 208 -13.50 22.33 49.48
CA THR A 208 -14.58 21.88 48.62
C THR A 208 -14.39 22.32 47.17
N GLU A 209 -14.08 23.61 46.95
CA GLU A 209 -13.82 24.14 45.58
C GLU A 209 -12.58 23.52 44.94
N VAL A 210 -11.49 23.31 45.67
CA VAL A 210 -10.28 22.64 45.19
C VAL A 210 -10.58 21.20 44.82
N THR A 211 -11.41 20.47 45.60
CA THR A 211 -11.81 19.09 45.29
C THR A 211 -12.66 19.02 44.03
N ILE A 212 -13.64 19.91 43.86
CA ILE A 212 -14.47 19.98 42.64
C ILE A 212 -13.62 20.26 41.41
N PHE A 213 -12.64 21.19 41.54
CA PHE A 213 -11.71 21.47 40.46
C PHE A 213 -10.81 20.29 40.14
N ALA A 214 -10.25 19.63 41.17
CA ALA A 214 -9.41 18.43 41.02
C ALA A 214 -10.15 17.31 40.27
N ASP A 215 -11.40 17.03 40.65
CA ASP A 215 -12.22 16.03 39.97
C ASP A 215 -12.48 16.38 38.50
N LYS A 216 -12.71 17.67 38.20
CA LYS A 216 -12.96 18.13 36.85
C LYS A 216 -11.76 17.99 35.91
N VAL A 217 -10.53 18.22 36.42
CA VAL A 217 -9.29 18.19 35.63
C VAL A 217 -8.55 16.85 35.73
N CYS A 218 -9.10 15.88 36.50
CA CYS A 218 -8.51 14.58 36.67
C CYS A 218 -8.43 13.82 35.34
N VAL A 219 -7.23 13.43 34.95
CA VAL A 219 -6.93 12.70 33.69
C VAL A 219 -6.16 11.39 33.95
N ASP A 220 -6.10 10.94 35.20
CA ASP A 220 -5.29 9.80 35.62
C ASP A 220 -5.71 8.50 34.91
N GLU A 221 -7.02 8.27 34.78
CA GLU A 221 -7.55 7.08 34.13
C GLU A 221 -7.19 7.08 32.63
N GLU A 222 -7.35 8.21 31.96
CA GLU A 222 -7.02 8.39 30.55
C GLU A 222 -5.53 8.20 30.30
N LEU A 223 -4.66 8.70 31.17
CA LEU A 223 -3.21 8.50 31.08
C LEU A 223 -2.80 7.03 31.23
N VAL A 224 -3.39 6.33 32.20
CA VAL A 224 -3.15 4.89 32.41
C VAL A 224 -3.60 4.10 31.19
N ARG A 225 -4.79 4.38 30.66
CA ARG A 225 -5.33 3.72 29.46
C ARG A 225 -4.47 4.01 28.23
N LEU A 226 -4.12 5.27 28.02
CA LEU A 226 -3.29 5.69 26.89
C LEU A 226 -1.93 4.99 26.92
N ARG A 227 -1.26 4.94 28.07
CA ARG A 227 0.00 4.19 28.26
C ARG A 227 -0.18 2.72 27.95
N SER A 228 -1.23 2.08 28.43
CA SER A 228 -1.54 0.67 28.15
C SER A 228 -1.76 0.41 26.65
N HIS A 229 -2.47 1.31 25.95
CA HIS A 229 -2.67 1.19 24.50
C HIS A 229 -1.37 1.35 23.73
N ILE A 230 -0.51 2.30 24.10
CA ILE A 230 0.81 2.49 23.49
C ILE A 230 1.67 1.23 23.65
N GLU A 231 1.79 0.68 24.85
CA GLU A 231 2.58 -0.55 25.11
C GLU A 231 1.99 -1.77 24.40
N THR A 232 0.66 -1.88 24.33
CA THR A 232 -0.01 -2.95 23.59
C THR A 232 0.25 -2.80 22.08
N THR A 233 0.30 -1.58 21.55
CA THR A 233 0.63 -1.30 20.15
C THR A 233 2.06 -1.73 19.86
N LYS A 234 3.04 -1.35 20.69
CA LYS A 234 4.44 -1.76 20.57
C LYS A 234 4.60 -3.29 20.59
N SER A 235 3.97 -3.95 21.58
CA SER A 235 4.04 -5.42 21.68
C SER A 235 3.39 -6.11 20.48
N THR A 236 2.31 -5.56 19.93
CA THR A 236 1.63 -6.07 18.73
C THR A 236 2.52 -5.92 17.48
N LEU A 237 3.20 -4.78 17.33
CA LEU A 237 4.18 -4.55 16.26
C LEU A 237 5.35 -5.55 16.34
N MET A 238 5.85 -5.84 17.52
CA MET A 238 6.94 -6.81 17.72
C MET A 238 6.51 -8.25 17.42
N ALA A 239 5.27 -8.62 17.74
CA ALA A 239 4.73 -9.95 17.44
C ALA A 239 4.56 -10.21 15.95
N GLY A 240 4.22 -9.17 15.16
CA GLY A 240 3.99 -9.28 13.73
C GLY A 240 2.76 -10.11 13.34
N GLY A 241 2.66 -10.47 12.07
CA GLY A 241 1.53 -11.19 11.50
C GLY A 241 0.43 -10.25 10.99
N SER A 242 -0.78 -10.75 10.78
CA SER A 242 -1.92 -9.94 10.29
C SER A 242 -2.49 -9.05 11.39
N ILE A 243 -1.80 -7.96 11.68
CA ILE A 243 -2.05 -7.08 12.83
C ILE A 243 -2.75 -5.75 12.50
N GLY A 244 -2.86 -5.39 11.23
CA GLY A 244 -3.32 -4.06 10.81
C GLY A 244 -4.66 -3.64 11.42
N ARG A 245 -5.67 -4.53 11.49
CA ARG A 245 -6.98 -4.21 12.10
C ARG A 245 -6.87 -3.96 13.60
N LYS A 246 -6.04 -4.74 14.29
CA LYS A 246 -5.84 -4.57 15.74
C LYS A 246 -5.13 -3.26 16.04
N LEU A 247 -4.14 -2.91 15.23
CA LEU A 247 -3.41 -1.65 15.36
C LEU A 247 -4.31 -0.44 15.07
N ASP A 248 -5.17 -0.50 14.04
CA ASP A 248 -6.13 0.59 13.74
C ASP A 248 -7.11 0.80 14.90
N PHE A 249 -7.61 -0.29 15.51
CA PHE A 249 -8.45 -0.20 16.71
C PHE A 249 -7.71 0.46 17.89
N LEU A 250 -6.46 0.04 18.15
CA LEU A 250 -5.64 0.63 19.22
C LEU A 250 -5.37 2.13 18.98
N ALA A 251 -5.11 2.52 17.73
CA ALA A 251 -4.94 3.93 17.38
C ALA A 251 -6.22 4.75 17.61
N GLN A 252 -7.39 4.18 17.35
CA GLN A 252 -8.69 4.83 17.65
C GLN A 252 -8.89 5.02 19.15
N GLU A 253 -8.56 4.00 19.98
CA GLU A 253 -8.65 4.11 21.43
C GLU A 253 -7.65 5.15 21.97
N MET A 254 -6.39 5.14 21.48
CA MET A 254 -5.43 6.19 21.85
C MET A 254 -5.94 7.60 21.53
N ASN A 255 -6.56 7.78 20.36
CA ASN A 255 -7.13 9.08 19.98
C ASN A 255 -8.31 9.47 20.88
N ARG A 256 -9.11 8.52 21.32
CA ARG A 256 -10.20 8.74 22.27
C ARG A 256 -9.67 9.25 23.61
N GLU A 257 -8.65 8.58 24.19
CA GLU A 257 -8.05 9.00 25.45
C GLU A 257 -7.40 10.39 25.34
N ALA A 258 -6.66 10.65 24.26
CA ALA A 258 -6.05 11.95 24.02
C ALA A 258 -7.09 13.08 23.86
N ASN A 259 -8.26 12.80 23.23
CA ASN A 259 -9.36 13.75 23.15
C ASN A 259 -9.95 14.07 24.53
N THR A 260 -10.08 13.07 25.41
CA THR A 260 -10.61 13.24 26.75
C THR A 260 -9.64 14.05 27.61
N ILE A 261 -8.32 13.78 27.55
CA ILE A 261 -7.27 14.56 28.19
C ILE A 261 -7.37 16.02 27.75
N LEU A 262 -7.45 16.29 26.45
CA LEU A 262 -7.58 17.66 25.93
C LEU A 262 -8.85 18.36 26.43
N SER A 263 -9.98 17.66 26.48
CA SER A 263 -11.26 18.25 26.90
C SER A 263 -11.32 18.55 28.39
N LYS A 264 -10.59 17.81 29.24
CA LYS A 264 -10.48 18.03 30.68
C LYS A 264 -9.38 19.03 31.05
N SER A 265 -8.47 19.32 30.11
CA SER A 265 -7.33 20.20 30.35
C SER A 265 -7.79 21.63 30.59
N ASN A 266 -7.25 22.25 31.64
CA ASN A 266 -7.41 23.67 31.98
C ASN A 266 -6.05 24.39 32.08
N ASP A 267 -5.00 23.75 31.60
CA ASP A 267 -3.62 24.22 31.58
C ASP A 267 -3.11 24.26 30.15
N LEU A 268 -2.36 25.32 29.79
CA LEU A 268 -1.89 25.51 28.42
C LEU A 268 -0.84 24.46 28.01
N GLU A 269 0.03 24.08 28.94
CA GLU A 269 1.09 23.10 28.66
C GLU A 269 0.50 21.70 28.42
N ILE A 270 -0.45 21.26 29.27
CA ILE A 270 -1.17 20.01 29.07
C ILE A 270 -1.97 20.04 27.76
N SER A 271 -2.64 21.15 27.46
CA SER A 271 -3.40 21.28 26.20
C SER A 271 -2.51 21.16 24.97
N ASN A 272 -1.33 21.79 24.98
CA ASN A 272 -0.35 21.67 23.89
C ASN A 272 0.16 20.23 23.76
N CYS A 273 0.52 19.57 24.85
CA CYS A 273 0.94 18.19 24.85
C CYS A 273 -0.17 17.23 24.33
N ALA A 274 -1.42 17.47 24.71
CA ALA A 274 -2.54 16.66 24.24
C ALA A 274 -2.81 16.86 22.73
N ILE A 275 -2.62 18.05 22.20
CA ILE A 275 -2.69 18.33 20.75
C ILE A 275 -1.54 17.62 20.02
N GLU A 276 -0.34 17.65 20.58
CA GLU A 276 0.81 16.95 20.02
C GLU A 276 0.59 15.44 20.03
N LEU A 277 0.10 14.86 21.14
CA LEU A 277 -0.30 13.46 21.22
C LEU A 277 -1.28 13.09 20.12
N LYS A 278 -2.33 13.87 19.90
CA LYS A 278 -3.30 13.63 18.82
C LYS A 278 -2.65 13.65 17.44
N THR A 279 -1.74 14.58 17.22
CA THR A 279 -1.02 14.68 15.94
C THR A 279 -0.15 13.46 15.70
N GLU A 280 0.59 13.00 16.72
CA GLU A 280 1.42 11.79 16.61
C GLU A 280 0.58 10.53 16.46
N ILE A 281 -0.56 10.42 17.17
CA ILE A 281 -1.51 9.30 17.01
C ILE A 281 -2.03 9.20 15.57
N GLU A 282 -2.39 10.34 14.95
CA GLU A 282 -2.87 10.32 13.56
C GLU A 282 -1.76 9.93 12.59
N LYS A 283 -0.53 10.41 12.76
CA LYS A 283 0.63 9.96 11.97
C LYS A 283 0.87 8.45 12.11
N VAL A 284 0.79 7.92 13.33
CA VAL A 284 0.90 6.49 13.62
C VAL A 284 -0.21 5.72 12.90
N ARG A 285 -1.44 6.23 12.95
CA ARG A 285 -2.61 5.61 12.31
C ARG A 285 -2.49 5.56 10.79
N GLU A 286 -2.02 6.63 10.15
CA GLU A 286 -1.78 6.66 8.70
C GLU A 286 -0.74 5.61 8.28
N GLN A 287 0.34 5.46 9.05
CA GLN A 287 1.37 4.46 8.75
C GLN A 287 0.90 3.02 8.98
N ILE A 288 0.08 2.78 10.02
CA ILE A 288 -0.53 1.46 10.27
C ILE A 288 -1.34 0.97 9.07
N GLN A 289 -1.97 1.86 8.31
CA GLN A 289 -2.71 1.49 7.11
C GLN A 289 -1.83 0.86 6.01
N ASN A 290 -0.52 1.06 6.06
CA ASN A 290 0.43 0.48 5.12
C ASN A 290 1.04 -0.86 5.62
N ILE A 291 0.58 -1.39 6.74
CA ILE A 291 1.06 -2.64 7.34
C ILE A 291 0.12 -3.82 7.01
N GLU A 292 0.74 -4.94 6.59
CA GLU A 292 0.08 -6.23 6.40
C GLU A 292 0.62 -7.27 7.38
#